data_4f801a6a12770053bf837625817e93cd
#
_entry.id   4f801a6a12770053bf837625817e93cd
#
_cell.length_a   1.000
_cell.length_b   1.000
_cell.length_c   1.000
_cell.angle_alpha   90.00
_cell.angle_beta   90.00
_cell.angle_gamma   90.00
#
_symmetry.space_group_name_H-M   'P 1'
#
loop_
_entity.id
_entity.type
_entity.pdbx_description
1 polymer ?
#
loop_
_entity_poly.entity_id
_entity_poly.type
_entity_poly.pdbx_seq_one_letter_code
_entity_poly.pdbx_strand_id
1 'polypeptide(L)'
;MKLSELAAKVNGLQPASAPNGGDVEIQSVIDDSRAARPGALFVARAGSKAQGAAFIEAAVRGGAAAVVVAMDDAIPAGVVAYRCHNPSAMLAPLAHAFAGFPSKNLKMLGVTGTNGKTTVAFFVQQLMLAAGNKFGLMGTILIDDGNTRAPAELTTPGAAAIAPLLKRMHDNGCTGVAMEVSSHALEQGRAAEIDFAVALFTNLSGDHLDYHGNMDSYADAKAKLFENLSANAVAIVNADDPAHARMLRDCRARVLRCGVVGGGASHVDVEASVLEARIGSMLLRLRGPWGEVTARLPVMGRHNATNALQAATAAWTLGATKEDIVAGLATLSAPPGRLEPATNLDAPFAVLVDYAHTDDALLNVLRALRPALPPGGKLITVFGCGGDRDRSKRPRMAAVASEHS
;
A
#
# COMPACT_ATOMS: atom_id res chain seq x y z
N MET A 1 23.26 16.16 -8.67
CA MET A 1 23.46 15.31 -9.88
C MET A 1 23.25 16.19 -11.09
N LYS A 2 24.11 16.07 -12.11
CA LYS A 2 23.90 16.82 -13.36
C LYS A 2 22.64 16.32 -14.09
N LEU A 3 21.92 17.24 -14.75
CA LEU A 3 20.69 16.91 -15.47
C LEU A 3 20.94 15.92 -16.62
N SER A 4 22.05 16.06 -17.35
CA SER A 4 22.45 15.12 -18.40
C SER A 4 22.69 13.70 -17.85
N GLU A 5 23.33 13.59 -16.68
CA GLU A 5 23.53 12.30 -16.00
C GLU A 5 22.21 11.66 -15.58
N LEU A 6 21.25 12.46 -15.08
CA LEU A 6 19.93 12.00 -14.71
C LEU A 6 19.14 11.54 -15.95
N ALA A 7 19.16 12.36 -17.01
CA ALA A 7 18.47 12.06 -18.25
C ALA A 7 19.02 10.78 -18.93
N ALA A 8 20.31 10.53 -18.84
CA ALA A 8 20.93 9.31 -19.39
C ALA A 8 20.50 8.02 -18.67
N LYS A 9 19.95 8.11 -17.45
CA LYS A 9 19.43 6.96 -16.67
C LYS A 9 17.99 6.64 -16.96
N VAL A 10 17.29 7.48 -17.73
CA VAL A 10 15.85 7.35 -18.01
C VAL A 10 15.60 7.41 -19.51
N ASN A 11 14.99 6.37 -20.07
CA ASN A 11 14.69 6.32 -21.48
C ASN A 11 13.51 7.25 -21.84
N GLY A 12 13.51 7.78 -23.07
CA GLY A 12 12.38 8.54 -23.63
C GLY A 12 12.43 10.05 -23.36
N LEU A 13 13.52 10.58 -22.84
CA LEU A 13 13.78 12.00 -22.69
C LEU A 13 14.59 12.54 -23.87
N GLN A 14 14.16 13.68 -24.43
CA GLN A 14 14.82 14.37 -25.53
C GLN A 14 15.18 15.81 -25.09
N PRO A 15 16.44 16.26 -25.24
CA PRO A 15 16.78 17.65 -24.98
C PRO A 15 15.91 18.58 -25.86
N ALA A 16 15.26 19.57 -25.24
CA ALA A 16 14.42 20.54 -25.97
C ALA A 16 15.16 21.83 -26.27
N SER A 17 16.14 22.18 -25.44
CA SER A 17 17.01 23.35 -25.64
C SER A 17 18.39 23.04 -25.09
N ALA A 18 19.42 23.46 -25.82
CA ALA A 18 20.77 23.48 -25.26
C ALA A 18 20.83 24.60 -24.21
N PRO A 19 21.33 24.34 -23.01
CA PRO A 19 21.48 25.39 -22.02
C PRO A 19 22.55 26.38 -22.51
N ASN A 20 22.23 27.67 -22.58
CA ASN A 20 23.22 28.73 -22.81
C ASN A 20 24.26 28.85 -21.67
N GLY A 21 24.13 28.08 -20.62
CA GLY A 21 24.93 28.14 -19.38
C GLY A 21 25.53 26.83 -18.90
N GLY A 22 25.54 25.79 -19.73
CA GLY A 22 26.09 24.49 -19.34
C GLY A 22 25.02 23.54 -18.70
N ASP A 23 25.47 22.37 -18.26
CA ASP A 23 24.63 21.34 -17.65
C ASP A 23 24.23 21.69 -16.21
N VAL A 24 22.94 21.85 -15.94
CA VAL A 24 22.42 22.29 -14.63
C VAL A 24 22.48 21.17 -13.59
N GLU A 25 22.68 21.56 -12.32
CA GLU A 25 22.66 20.63 -11.21
C GLU A 25 21.25 20.47 -10.64
N ILE A 26 20.78 19.24 -10.56
CA ILE A 26 19.48 18.87 -9.98
C ILE A 26 19.65 18.43 -8.53
N GLN A 27 18.81 18.99 -7.66
CA GLN A 27 18.78 18.72 -6.22
C GLN A 27 17.50 18.02 -5.78
N SER A 28 16.42 18.07 -6.60
CA SER A 28 15.15 17.39 -6.35
C SER A 28 14.36 17.17 -7.64
N VAL A 29 13.48 16.18 -7.64
CA VAL A 29 12.48 15.93 -8.70
C VAL A 29 11.10 16.17 -8.10
N ILE A 30 10.31 17.04 -8.72
CA ILE A 30 9.01 17.49 -8.21
C ILE A 30 7.95 17.52 -9.31
N ASP A 31 6.66 17.42 -8.91
CA ASP A 31 5.50 17.57 -9.78
C ASP A 31 4.49 18.62 -9.27
N ASP A 32 4.83 19.27 -8.16
CA ASP A 32 4.07 20.40 -7.60
C ASP A 32 4.92 21.68 -7.68
N SER A 33 4.47 22.67 -8.44
CA SER A 33 5.18 23.95 -8.61
C SER A 33 5.35 24.73 -7.30
N ARG A 34 4.49 24.50 -6.29
CA ARG A 34 4.58 25.11 -4.95
C ARG A 34 5.76 24.56 -4.15
N ALA A 35 6.23 23.37 -4.48
CA ALA A 35 7.41 22.74 -3.90
C ALA A 35 8.72 23.14 -4.58
N ALA A 36 8.67 23.99 -5.64
CA ALA A 36 9.84 24.41 -6.36
C ALA A 36 10.83 25.17 -5.45
N ARG A 37 12.10 24.82 -5.57
CA ARG A 37 13.25 25.41 -4.85
C ARG A 37 14.44 25.43 -5.81
N PRO A 38 15.48 26.19 -5.56
CA PRO A 38 16.70 26.18 -6.37
C PRO A 38 17.21 24.77 -6.62
N GLY A 39 17.46 24.44 -7.89
CA GLY A 39 17.92 23.12 -8.31
C GLY A 39 16.80 22.07 -8.51
N ALA A 40 15.54 22.41 -8.39
CA ALA A 40 14.46 21.47 -8.65
C ALA A 40 14.32 21.15 -10.16
N LEU A 41 14.07 19.88 -10.50
CA LEU A 41 13.56 19.45 -11.79
C LEU A 41 12.03 19.32 -11.69
N PHE A 42 11.31 20.22 -12.34
CA PHE A 42 9.85 20.17 -12.37
C PHE A 42 9.34 19.31 -13.52
N VAL A 43 8.55 18.28 -13.22
CA VAL A 43 7.89 17.42 -14.22
C VAL A 43 6.47 17.93 -14.43
N ALA A 44 6.19 18.51 -15.60
CA ALA A 44 4.92 19.15 -15.97
C ALA A 44 3.87 18.09 -16.39
N ARG A 45 3.48 17.21 -15.45
CA ARG A 45 2.51 16.14 -15.72
C ARG A 45 1.08 16.66 -15.81
N ALA A 46 0.25 16.00 -16.59
CA ALA A 46 -1.18 16.25 -16.60
C ALA A 46 -1.81 15.84 -15.24
N GLY A 47 -2.55 16.74 -14.63
CA GLY A 47 -3.36 16.50 -13.44
C GLY A 47 -4.81 16.24 -13.79
N SER A 48 -5.61 15.84 -12.80
CA SER A 48 -7.07 15.62 -12.98
C SER A 48 -7.86 16.90 -13.28
N LYS A 49 -7.33 18.08 -12.92
CA LYS A 49 -8.02 19.38 -13.06
C LYS A 49 -7.28 20.39 -13.92
N ALA A 50 -5.99 20.20 -14.20
CA ALA A 50 -5.19 21.14 -14.95
C ALA A 50 -4.03 20.44 -15.66
N GLN A 51 -3.59 21.01 -16.80
CA GLN A 51 -2.40 20.56 -17.50
C GLN A 51 -1.15 21.09 -16.77
N GLY A 52 -0.16 20.24 -16.58
CA GLY A 52 1.11 20.59 -15.90
C GLY A 52 1.85 21.76 -16.52
N ALA A 53 1.72 21.91 -17.85
CA ALA A 53 2.29 23.03 -18.60
C ALA A 53 1.88 24.42 -18.05
N ALA A 54 0.66 24.55 -17.53
CA ALA A 54 0.19 25.83 -16.95
C ALA A 54 0.95 26.26 -15.70
N PHE A 55 1.73 25.36 -15.09
CA PHE A 55 2.49 25.62 -13.85
C PHE A 55 4.00 25.78 -14.08
N ILE A 56 4.48 25.67 -15.32
CA ILE A 56 5.91 25.77 -15.65
C ILE A 56 6.48 27.11 -15.19
N GLU A 57 5.83 28.24 -15.51
CA GLU A 57 6.30 29.57 -15.09
C GLU A 57 6.34 29.72 -13.57
N ALA A 58 5.35 29.16 -12.87
CA ALA A 58 5.32 29.19 -11.41
C ALA A 58 6.47 28.38 -10.80
N ALA A 59 6.75 27.19 -11.36
CA ALA A 59 7.89 26.37 -10.94
C ALA A 59 9.23 27.08 -11.19
N VAL A 60 9.40 27.69 -12.36
CA VAL A 60 10.63 28.44 -12.70
C VAL A 60 10.81 29.64 -11.76
N ARG A 61 9.76 30.41 -11.51
CA ARG A 61 9.81 31.53 -10.51
C ARG A 61 10.13 31.01 -9.10
N GLY A 62 9.72 29.79 -8.77
CA GLY A 62 10.03 29.12 -7.50
C GLY A 62 11.45 28.58 -7.41
N GLY A 63 12.23 28.62 -8.49
CA GLY A 63 13.63 28.19 -8.52
C GLY A 63 13.89 26.86 -9.24
N ALA A 64 12.91 26.33 -9.98
CA ALA A 64 13.17 25.13 -10.78
C ALA A 64 14.29 25.42 -11.80
N ALA A 65 15.34 24.60 -11.76
CA ALA A 65 16.50 24.73 -12.63
C ALA A 65 16.24 24.15 -14.03
N ALA A 66 15.30 23.22 -14.13
CA ALA A 66 14.92 22.60 -15.40
C ALA A 66 13.48 22.08 -15.33
N VAL A 67 12.91 21.79 -16.50
CA VAL A 67 11.56 21.23 -16.62
C VAL A 67 11.55 20.00 -17.56
N VAL A 68 10.62 19.06 -17.29
CA VAL A 68 10.25 17.98 -18.22
C VAL A 68 8.82 18.21 -18.65
N VAL A 69 8.60 18.27 -19.98
CA VAL A 69 7.36 18.70 -20.60
C VAL A 69 6.91 17.72 -21.68
N ALA A 70 5.65 17.79 -22.10
CA ALA A 70 5.16 17.02 -23.26
C ALA A 70 5.78 17.57 -24.58
N MET A 71 5.68 16.77 -25.63
CA MET A 71 6.30 17.10 -26.94
C MET A 71 5.84 18.47 -27.46
N ASP A 72 4.56 18.82 -27.27
CA ASP A 72 3.94 20.02 -27.83
C ASP A 72 3.79 21.18 -26.81
N ASP A 73 4.24 20.98 -25.56
CA ASP A 73 4.12 22.03 -24.55
C ASP A 73 5.03 23.25 -24.88
N ALA A 74 4.54 24.45 -24.60
CA ALA A 74 5.35 25.66 -24.69
C ALA A 74 6.37 25.73 -23.56
N ILE A 75 7.61 26.10 -23.90
CA ILE A 75 8.70 26.28 -22.94
C ILE A 75 9.04 27.76 -22.88
N PRO A 76 9.03 28.40 -21.70
CA PRO A 76 9.48 29.79 -21.56
C PRO A 76 10.93 29.98 -22.01
N ALA A 77 11.22 31.15 -22.59
CA ALA A 77 12.56 31.46 -23.07
C ALA A 77 13.61 31.36 -21.93
N GLY A 78 14.75 30.75 -22.25
CA GLY A 78 15.87 30.60 -21.31
C GLY A 78 15.72 29.46 -20.28
N VAL A 79 14.62 28.71 -20.32
CA VAL A 79 14.40 27.55 -19.43
C VAL A 79 15.03 26.30 -20.03
N VAL A 80 15.84 25.62 -19.22
CA VAL A 80 16.40 24.31 -19.58
C VAL A 80 15.29 23.26 -19.54
N ALA A 81 15.11 22.52 -20.62
CA ALA A 81 13.99 21.59 -20.72
C ALA A 81 14.35 20.30 -21.44
N TYR A 82 13.66 19.22 -21.03
CA TYR A 82 13.57 17.96 -21.76
C TYR A 82 12.11 17.70 -22.18
N ARG A 83 11.94 17.08 -23.32
CA ARG A 83 10.63 16.65 -23.84
C ARG A 83 10.47 15.16 -23.71
N CYS A 84 9.22 14.72 -23.53
CA CYS A 84 8.84 13.31 -23.58
C CYS A 84 7.39 13.17 -24.06
N HIS A 85 7.00 11.98 -24.49
CA HIS A 85 5.62 11.73 -24.90
C HIS A 85 4.61 11.79 -23.73
N ASN A 86 5.04 11.38 -22.53
CA ASN A 86 4.17 11.34 -21.36
C ASN A 86 4.94 11.75 -20.08
N PRO A 87 4.88 13.03 -19.67
CA PRO A 87 5.53 13.49 -18.44
C PRO A 87 5.06 12.76 -17.18
N SER A 88 3.79 12.33 -17.12
CA SER A 88 3.28 11.59 -15.96
C SER A 88 4.00 10.24 -15.78
N ALA A 89 4.31 9.56 -16.88
CA ALA A 89 5.06 8.30 -16.84
C ALA A 89 6.56 8.49 -16.54
N MET A 90 7.11 9.69 -16.74
CA MET A 90 8.51 10.00 -16.49
C MET A 90 8.80 10.34 -15.03
N LEU A 91 7.78 10.68 -14.24
CA LEU A 91 7.97 11.17 -12.87
C LEU A 91 8.63 10.14 -11.95
N ALA A 92 8.10 8.91 -11.92
CA ALA A 92 8.67 7.83 -11.10
C ALA A 92 10.08 7.44 -11.57
N PRO A 93 10.34 7.16 -12.86
CA PRO A 93 11.70 6.89 -13.36
C PRO A 93 12.71 7.97 -12.98
N LEU A 94 12.37 9.25 -13.13
CA LEU A 94 13.25 10.36 -12.78
C LEU A 94 13.52 10.43 -11.28
N ALA A 95 12.48 10.29 -10.44
CA ALA A 95 12.61 10.31 -9.00
C ALA A 95 13.47 9.14 -8.49
N HIS A 96 13.25 7.92 -9.01
CA HIS A 96 14.03 6.74 -8.65
C HIS A 96 15.48 6.83 -9.14
N ALA A 97 15.70 7.29 -10.36
CA ALA A 97 17.06 7.50 -10.91
C ALA A 97 17.83 8.55 -10.10
N PHE A 98 17.17 9.66 -9.73
CA PHE A 98 17.76 10.70 -8.89
C PHE A 98 18.13 10.19 -7.49
N ALA A 99 17.28 9.38 -6.89
CA ALA A 99 17.51 8.77 -5.58
C ALA A 99 18.46 7.55 -5.61
N GLY A 100 18.93 7.10 -6.80
CA GLY A 100 19.84 5.97 -6.96
C GLY A 100 19.14 4.60 -6.90
N PHE A 101 17.86 4.51 -7.30
CA PHE A 101 17.04 3.28 -7.32
C PHE A 101 17.01 2.54 -5.97
N PRO A 102 16.56 3.19 -4.90
CA PRO A 102 16.68 2.67 -3.53
C PRO A 102 15.94 1.35 -3.30
N SER A 103 14.87 1.06 -4.04
CA SER A 103 14.14 -0.21 -3.95
C SER A 103 14.99 -1.45 -4.24
N LYS A 104 16.08 -1.31 -5.02
CA LYS A 104 17.01 -2.41 -5.33
C LYS A 104 17.80 -2.89 -4.12
N ASN A 105 17.93 -2.05 -3.09
CA ASN A 105 18.65 -2.34 -1.85
C ASN A 105 17.73 -2.68 -0.67
N LEU A 106 16.41 -2.78 -0.92
CA LEU A 106 15.39 -3.03 0.10
C LEU A 106 14.53 -4.22 -0.33
N LYS A 107 14.17 -5.07 0.62
CA LYS A 107 13.14 -6.10 0.39
C LYS A 107 11.76 -5.43 0.36
N MET A 108 11.28 -5.11 -0.83
CA MET A 108 9.99 -4.42 -1.01
C MET A 108 8.83 -5.38 -0.97
N LEU A 109 7.84 -5.12 -0.12
CA LEU A 109 6.55 -5.80 -0.11
C LEU A 109 5.44 -4.80 -0.43
N GLY A 110 4.66 -5.11 -1.47
CA GLY A 110 3.47 -4.34 -1.87
C GLY A 110 2.18 -5.07 -1.50
N VAL A 111 1.27 -4.39 -0.79
CA VAL A 111 -0.03 -4.94 -0.41
C VAL A 111 -1.14 -4.19 -1.13
N THR A 112 -1.95 -4.90 -1.91
CA THR A 112 -3.16 -4.36 -2.57
C THR A 112 -4.42 -5.14 -2.20
N GLY A 113 -5.56 -4.56 -2.46
CA GLY A 113 -6.90 -5.11 -2.19
C GLY A 113 -7.88 -4.01 -1.81
N THR A 114 -9.12 -4.33 -1.51
CA THR A 114 -10.10 -3.38 -0.99
C THR A 114 -9.90 -3.16 0.50
N ASN A 115 -10.02 -4.20 1.30
CA ASN A 115 -9.88 -4.20 2.75
C ASN A 115 -8.62 -4.96 3.18
N GLY A 116 -8.10 -4.69 4.39
CA GLY A 116 -6.99 -5.44 4.99
C GLY A 116 -5.58 -4.96 4.64
N LYS A 117 -5.39 -4.08 3.65
CA LYS A 117 -4.05 -3.58 3.25
C LYS A 117 -3.23 -3.06 4.43
N THR A 118 -3.80 -2.15 5.19
CA THR A 118 -3.17 -1.53 6.37
C THR A 118 -2.80 -2.59 7.40
N THR A 119 -3.72 -3.48 7.73
CA THR A 119 -3.51 -4.53 8.73
C THR A 119 -2.38 -5.47 8.31
N VAL A 120 -2.38 -5.93 7.05
CA VAL A 120 -1.34 -6.83 6.54
C VAL A 120 0.02 -6.14 6.50
N ALA A 121 0.11 -4.90 5.99
CA ALA A 121 1.37 -4.16 5.97
C ALA A 121 1.94 -3.94 7.39
N PHE A 122 1.07 -3.60 8.34
CA PHE A 122 1.43 -3.46 9.76
C PHE A 122 1.89 -4.78 10.37
N PHE A 123 1.19 -5.87 10.12
CA PHE A 123 1.56 -7.19 10.64
C PHE A 123 2.89 -7.65 10.05
N VAL A 124 3.13 -7.47 8.75
CA VAL A 124 4.42 -7.81 8.14
C VAL A 124 5.55 -7.01 8.78
N GLN A 125 5.37 -5.69 8.96
CA GLN A 125 6.39 -4.88 9.64
C GLN A 125 6.68 -5.43 11.04
N GLN A 126 5.66 -5.72 11.85
CA GLN A 126 5.83 -6.24 13.21
C GLN A 126 6.52 -7.61 13.21
N LEU A 127 6.13 -8.53 12.33
CA LEU A 127 6.77 -9.85 12.21
C LEU A 127 8.25 -9.72 11.80
N MET A 128 8.56 -8.84 10.87
CA MET A 128 9.95 -8.61 10.45
C MET A 128 10.79 -7.96 11.56
N LEU A 129 10.20 -7.01 12.32
CA LEU A 129 10.86 -6.43 13.49
C LEU A 129 11.11 -7.48 14.59
N ALA A 130 10.15 -8.38 14.85
CA ALA A 130 10.31 -9.49 15.79
C ALA A 130 11.41 -10.47 15.33
N ALA A 131 11.60 -10.64 14.03
CA ALA A 131 12.69 -11.40 13.43
C ALA A 131 14.05 -10.64 13.39
N GLY A 132 14.16 -9.51 14.09
CA GLY A 132 15.38 -8.70 14.15
C GLY A 132 15.69 -7.90 12.88
N ASN A 133 14.75 -7.82 11.93
CA ASN A 133 14.91 -7.04 10.70
C ASN A 133 14.26 -5.66 10.84
N LYS A 134 15.03 -4.60 10.69
CA LYS A 134 14.50 -3.24 10.67
C LYS A 134 13.71 -3.02 9.39
N PHE A 135 12.38 -2.82 9.51
CA PHE A 135 11.46 -2.72 8.38
C PHE A 135 10.70 -1.41 8.40
N GLY A 136 10.74 -0.67 7.29
CA GLY A 136 9.94 0.53 7.10
C GLY A 136 8.47 0.20 6.80
N LEU A 137 7.60 1.20 6.94
CA LEU A 137 6.18 1.11 6.60
C LEU A 137 5.73 2.34 5.82
N MET A 138 4.98 2.14 4.75
CA MET A 138 4.23 3.19 4.05
C MET A 138 2.77 2.76 3.93
N GLY A 139 1.85 3.49 4.57
CA GLY A 139 0.45 3.13 4.53
C GLY A 139 -0.49 4.28 4.86
N THR A 140 -1.78 3.96 4.93
CA THR A 140 -2.88 4.92 5.13
C THR A 140 -2.75 5.71 6.44
N ILE A 141 -2.26 5.08 7.50
CA ILE A 141 -2.24 5.69 8.84
C ILE A 141 -0.95 6.48 9.04
N LEU A 142 0.18 5.88 8.71
CA LEU A 142 1.49 6.47 8.96
C LEU A 142 2.55 5.99 7.98
N ILE A 143 3.64 6.73 7.96
CA ILE A 143 4.93 6.37 7.38
C ILE A 143 5.91 6.18 8.54
N ASP A 144 6.53 4.99 8.60
CA ASP A 144 7.64 4.68 9.52
C ASP A 144 8.92 4.53 8.70
N ASP A 145 9.85 5.45 8.85
CA ASP A 145 11.10 5.45 8.07
C ASP A 145 12.23 4.67 8.77
N GLY A 146 11.89 3.95 9.83
CA GLY A 146 12.81 3.18 10.64
C GLY A 146 13.41 3.97 11.80
N ASN A 147 13.33 5.29 11.81
CA ASN A 147 13.76 6.15 12.92
C ASN A 147 12.61 7.01 13.45
N THR A 148 11.72 7.45 12.56
CA THR A 148 10.59 8.33 12.89
C THR A 148 9.28 7.78 12.32
N ARG A 149 8.18 8.07 13.03
CA ARG A 149 6.81 7.80 12.58
C ARG A 149 6.10 9.13 12.37
N ALA A 150 5.50 9.29 11.19
CA ALA A 150 4.72 10.47 10.86
C ALA A 150 3.35 10.06 10.27
N PRO A 151 2.28 10.83 10.50
CA PRO A 151 1.01 10.60 9.83
C PRO A 151 1.16 10.60 8.31
N ALA A 152 0.45 9.72 7.62
CA ALA A 152 0.42 9.68 6.18
C ALA A 152 -0.69 10.59 5.63
N GLU A 153 -0.41 11.29 4.54
CA GLU A 153 -1.43 12.07 3.81
C GLU A 153 -2.21 11.22 2.80
N LEU A 154 -1.57 10.18 2.27
CA LEU A 154 -2.12 9.28 1.26
C LEU A 154 -1.76 7.83 1.60
N THR A 155 -2.65 6.89 1.28
CA THR A 155 -2.38 5.44 1.40
C THR A 155 -1.08 5.04 0.71
N THR A 156 -0.86 5.58 -0.49
CA THR A 156 0.37 5.42 -1.28
C THR A 156 0.85 6.82 -1.63
N PRO A 157 2.05 7.22 -1.24
CA PRO A 157 2.58 8.54 -1.55
C PRO A 157 2.63 8.85 -3.05
N GLY A 158 2.81 10.12 -3.42
CA GLY A 158 3.03 10.52 -4.81
C GLY A 158 4.35 9.96 -5.36
N ALA A 159 4.42 9.77 -6.68
CA ALA A 159 5.58 9.17 -7.35
C ALA A 159 6.90 9.91 -7.02
N ALA A 160 6.88 11.25 -6.97
CA ALA A 160 8.04 12.05 -6.60
C ALA A 160 8.49 11.87 -5.14
N ALA A 161 7.57 11.43 -4.24
CA ALA A 161 7.86 11.29 -2.82
C ALA A 161 8.37 9.88 -2.44
N ILE A 162 8.00 8.84 -3.20
CA ILE A 162 8.32 7.45 -2.85
C ILE A 162 9.84 7.20 -2.85
N ALA A 163 10.54 7.58 -3.91
CA ALA A 163 11.96 7.29 -4.03
C ALA A 163 12.82 7.97 -2.95
N PRO A 164 12.62 9.26 -2.60
CA PRO A 164 13.29 9.89 -1.46
C PRO A 164 12.96 9.22 -0.12
N LEU A 165 11.71 8.77 0.08
CA LEU A 165 11.31 8.04 1.28
C LEU A 165 12.05 6.69 1.39
N LEU A 166 12.09 5.92 0.30
CA LEU A 166 12.82 4.64 0.26
C LEU A 166 14.32 4.85 0.50
N LYS A 167 14.90 5.89 -0.09
CA LYS A 167 16.31 6.23 0.16
C LYS A 167 16.55 6.53 1.65
N ARG A 168 15.68 7.33 2.28
CA ARG A 168 15.79 7.64 3.71
C ARG A 168 15.63 6.39 4.57
N MET A 169 14.69 5.48 4.25
CA MET A 169 14.53 4.21 4.96
C MET A 169 15.80 3.35 4.85
N HIS A 170 16.38 3.26 3.66
CA HIS A 170 17.65 2.55 3.45
C HIS A 170 18.79 3.20 4.26
N ASP A 171 18.94 4.52 4.19
CA ASP A 171 19.98 5.27 4.93
C ASP A 171 19.80 5.14 6.45
N ASN A 172 18.56 4.99 6.94
CA ASN A 172 18.23 4.70 8.33
C ASN A 172 18.49 3.23 8.73
N GLY A 173 18.95 2.38 7.80
CA GLY A 173 19.28 0.97 8.06
C GLY A 173 18.10 0.01 7.97
N CYS A 174 16.99 0.40 7.33
CA CYS A 174 15.94 -0.56 7.01
C CYS A 174 16.44 -1.60 6.01
N THR A 175 16.10 -2.87 6.23
CA THR A 175 16.41 -3.99 5.32
C THR A 175 15.29 -4.25 4.32
N GLY A 176 14.11 -3.69 4.57
CA GLY A 176 12.95 -3.76 3.68
C GLY A 176 11.83 -2.82 4.09
N VAL A 177 10.77 -2.82 3.31
CA VAL A 177 9.62 -1.92 3.48
C VAL A 177 8.33 -2.66 3.15
N ALA A 178 7.34 -2.57 4.04
CA ALA A 178 5.96 -2.95 3.76
C ALA A 178 5.19 -1.71 3.27
N MET A 179 4.57 -1.81 2.10
CA MET A 179 3.92 -0.68 1.45
C MET A 179 2.49 -1.01 1.03
N GLU A 180 1.53 -0.18 1.44
CA GLU A 180 0.19 -0.23 0.87
C GLU A 180 0.21 0.33 -0.55
N VAL A 181 -0.31 -0.43 -1.52
CA VAL A 181 -0.39 -0.04 -2.92
C VAL A 181 -1.85 0.04 -3.34
N SER A 182 -2.40 1.25 -3.38
CA SER A 182 -3.79 1.50 -3.76
C SER A 182 -3.99 1.34 -5.27
N SER A 183 -5.23 1.04 -5.69
CA SER A 183 -5.59 0.97 -7.12
C SER A 183 -5.34 2.28 -7.86
N HIS A 184 -5.61 3.42 -7.22
CA HIS A 184 -5.27 4.75 -7.75
C HIS A 184 -3.76 4.91 -8.00
N ALA A 185 -2.93 4.42 -7.05
CA ALA A 185 -1.48 4.51 -7.19
C ALA A 185 -0.96 3.67 -8.34
N LEU A 186 -1.52 2.47 -8.52
CA LEU A 186 -1.20 1.59 -9.63
C LEU A 186 -1.64 2.19 -10.97
N GLU A 187 -2.87 2.71 -11.05
CA GLU A 187 -3.39 3.36 -12.24
C GLU A 187 -2.58 4.60 -12.64
N GLN A 188 -2.16 5.38 -11.65
CA GLN A 188 -1.38 6.61 -11.86
C GLN A 188 0.14 6.36 -11.96
N GLY A 189 0.60 5.11 -11.96
CA GLY A 189 2.02 4.76 -12.05
C GLY A 189 2.87 5.23 -10.86
N ARG A 190 2.27 5.51 -9.68
CA ARG A 190 3.03 6.00 -8.52
C ARG A 190 4.03 4.98 -7.99
N ALA A 191 3.71 3.69 -8.10
CA ALA A 191 4.54 2.58 -7.68
C ALA A 191 5.42 2.01 -8.81
N ALA A 192 5.53 2.70 -9.95
CA ALA A 192 6.47 2.33 -11.00
C ALA A 192 7.91 2.43 -10.50
N GLU A 193 8.82 1.66 -11.10
CA GLU A 193 10.24 1.56 -10.73
C GLU A 193 10.52 0.96 -9.33
N ILE A 194 9.50 0.44 -8.65
CA ILE A 194 9.71 -0.32 -7.40
C ILE A 194 9.87 -1.79 -7.76
N ASP A 195 11.00 -2.35 -7.35
CA ASP A 195 11.29 -3.78 -7.50
C ASP A 195 10.69 -4.55 -6.31
N PHE A 196 9.45 -5.01 -6.44
CA PHE A 196 8.77 -5.75 -5.38
C PHE A 196 9.28 -7.20 -5.31
N ALA A 197 9.87 -7.56 -4.17
CA ALA A 197 10.20 -8.95 -3.85
C ALA A 197 8.94 -9.79 -3.54
N VAL A 198 7.92 -9.15 -2.96
CA VAL A 198 6.63 -9.76 -2.63
C VAL A 198 5.49 -8.82 -3.00
N ALA A 199 4.48 -9.32 -3.72
CA ALA A 199 3.19 -8.67 -3.88
C ALA A 199 2.09 -9.49 -3.20
N LEU A 200 1.17 -8.81 -2.51
CA LEU A 200 0.13 -9.44 -1.73
C LEU A 200 -1.24 -8.89 -2.10
N PHE A 201 -2.21 -9.79 -2.37
CA PHE A 201 -3.61 -9.48 -2.62
C PHE A 201 -4.49 -9.93 -1.45
N THR A 202 -5.23 -9.02 -0.84
CA THR A 202 -6.11 -9.32 0.30
C THR A 202 -7.51 -9.73 -0.11
N ASN A 203 -8.23 -8.88 -0.86
CA ASN A 203 -9.60 -9.11 -1.34
C ASN A 203 -10.05 -8.03 -2.33
N LEU A 204 -11.20 -8.26 -2.97
CA LEU A 204 -11.85 -7.31 -3.86
C LEU A 204 -13.35 -7.20 -3.52
N SER A 205 -13.79 -6.04 -3.09
CA SER A 205 -15.20 -5.72 -2.91
C SER A 205 -15.50 -4.32 -3.49
N GLY A 206 -16.78 -3.94 -3.59
CA GLY A 206 -17.19 -2.68 -4.21
C GLY A 206 -16.66 -1.46 -3.47
N ASP A 207 -15.71 -0.75 -4.10
CA ASP A 207 -15.16 0.52 -3.62
C ASP A 207 -14.55 1.30 -4.80
N HIS A 208 -14.43 2.63 -4.68
CA HIS A 208 -13.79 3.49 -5.69
C HIS A 208 -14.36 3.37 -7.11
N LEU A 209 -15.63 2.98 -7.28
CA LEU A 209 -16.27 2.86 -8.60
C LEU A 209 -16.56 4.23 -9.23
N ASP A 210 -16.59 5.28 -8.43
CA ASP A 210 -16.61 6.68 -8.89
C ASP A 210 -15.35 7.06 -9.71
N TYR A 211 -14.23 6.42 -9.44
CA TYR A 211 -12.98 6.61 -10.16
C TYR A 211 -12.77 5.56 -11.27
N HIS A 212 -12.95 4.28 -10.97
CA HIS A 212 -12.67 3.18 -11.90
C HIS A 212 -13.83 2.86 -12.85
N GLY A 213 -15.03 3.37 -12.59
CA GLY A 213 -16.24 3.15 -13.39
C GLY A 213 -16.92 1.81 -13.13
N ASN A 214 -16.20 0.71 -13.03
CA ASN A 214 -16.73 -0.63 -12.80
C ASN A 214 -15.73 -1.54 -12.05
N MET A 215 -16.23 -2.72 -11.62
CA MET A 215 -15.43 -3.70 -10.87
C MET A 215 -14.29 -4.31 -11.68
N ASP A 216 -14.47 -4.46 -12.99
CA ASP A 216 -13.45 -5.03 -13.87
C ASP A 216 -12.23 -4.09 -13.98
N SER A 217 -12.46 -2.82 -14.26
CA SER A 217 -11.40 -1.81 -14.31
C SER A 217 -10.70 -1.67 -12.95
N TYR A 218 -11.46 -1.78 -11.85
CA TYR A 218 -10.92 -1.75 -10.49
C TYR A 218 -10.01 -2.95 -10.21
N ALA A 219 -10.43 -4.16 -10.64
CA ALA A 219 -9.61 -5.36 -10.53
C ALA A 219 -8.35 -5.28 -11.40
N ASP A 220 -8.47 -4.82 -12.66
CA ASP A 220 -7.33 -4.65 -13.57
C ASP A 220 -6.31 -3.65 -13.04
N ALA A 221 -6.76 -2.56 -12.43
CA ALA A 221 -5.86 -1.61 -11.79
C ALA A 221 -5.01 -2.28 -10.69
N LYS A 222 -5.59 -3.20 -9.89
CA LYS A 222 -4.85 -3.96 -8.87
C LYS A 222 -3.94 -5.04 -9.47
N ALA A 223 -4.38 -5.70 -10.55
CA ALA A 223 -3.60 -6.73 -11.23
C ALA A 223 -2.25 -6.23 -11.73
N LYS A 224 -2.13 -4.94 -12.06
CA LYS A 224 -0.86 -4.29 -12.46
C LYS A 224 0.28 -4.52 -11.46
N LEU A 225 0.00 -4.68 -10.17
CA LEU A 225 1.03 -4.99 -9.17
C LEU A 225 1.67 -6.35 -9.42
N PHE A 226 0.89 -7.33 -9.86
CA PHE A 226 1.31 -8.73 -10.10
C PHE A 226 1.90 -8.92 -11.50
N GLU A 227 1.37 -8.22 -12.49
CA GLU A 227 1.88 -8.22 -13.87
C GLU A 227 3.33 -7.75 -13.95
N ASN A 228 3.70 -6.79 -13.10
CA ASN A 228 5.03 -6.19 -13.06
C ASN A 228 6.04 -6.93 -12.17
N LEU A 229 5.64 -8.05 -11.54
CA LEU A 229 6.55 -8.85 -10.72
C LEU A 229 7.61 -9.56 -11.58
N SER A 230 8.85 -9.55 -11.11
CA SER A 230 9.91 -10.38 -11.69
C SER A 230 9.63 -11.85 -11.40
N ALA A 231 10.23 -12.74 -12.21
CA ALA A 231 10.12 -14.19 -12.02
C ALA A 231 10.72 -14.66 -10.67
N ASN A 232 11.60 -13.88 -10.07
CA ASN A 232 12.21 -14.17 -8.76
C ASN A 232 11.36 -13.68 -7.58
N ALA A 233 10.32 -12.89 -7.84
CA ALA A 233 9.40 -12.41 -6.82
C ALA A 233 8.38 -13.47 -6.40
N VAL A 234 7.61 -13.17 -5.35
CA VAL A 234 6.53 -14.03 -4.88
C VAL A 234 5.21 -13.27 -4.85
N ALA A 235 4.19 -13.84 -5.48
CA ALA A 235 2.82 -13.38 -5.42
C ALA A 235 2.08 -14.16 -4.31
N ILE A 236 1.59 -13.46 -3.29
CA ILE A 236 0.77 -14.03 -2.22
C ILE A 236 -0.68 -13.58 -2.44
N VAL A 237 -1.61 -14.52 -2.55
CA VAL A 237 -3.01 -14.18 -2.83
C VAL A 237 -3.95 -14.84 -1.82
N ASN A 238 -5.04 -14.15 -1.50
CA ASN A 238 -6.16 -14.72 -0.78
C ASN A 238 -6.98 -15.61 -1.73
N ALA A 239 -6.86 -16.91 -1.61
CA ALA A 239 -7.57 -17.87 -2.47
C ALA A 239 -9.07 -17.99 -2.13
N ASP A 240 -9.49 -17.51 -0.94
CA ASP A 240 -10.90 -17.45 -0.57
C ASP A 240 -11.66 -16.34 -1.34
N ASP A 241 -10.96 -15.40 -1.96
CA ASP A 241 -11.54 -14.37 -2.81
C ASP A 241 -11.36 -14.73 -4.30
N PRO A 242 -12.43 -14.92 -5.08
CA PRO A 242 -12.34 -15.37 -6.47
C PRO A 242 -11.57 -14.40 -7.38
N ALA A 243 -11.46 -13.12 -7.01
CA ALA A 243 -10.68 -12.14 -7.78
C ALA A 243 -9.18 -12.43 -7.82
N HIS A 244 -8.66 -13.35 -6.96
CA HIS A 244 -7.26 -13.75 -6.99
C HIS A 244 -6.85 -14.32 -8.37
N ALA A 245 -7.76 -14.99 -9.08
CA ALA A 245 -7.47 -15.52 -10.41
C ALA A 245 -7.14 -14.40 -11.41
N ARG A 246 -7.82 -13.24 -11.30
CA ARG A 246 -7.55 -12.08 -12.14
C ARG A 246 -6.20 -11.43 -11.82
N MET A 247 -5.82 -11.38 -10.54
CA MET A 247 -4.50 -10.89 -10.13
C MET A 247 -3.36 -11.72 -10.71
N LEU A 248 -3.60 -13.00 -10.94
CA LEU A 248 -2.57 -13.95 -11.39
C LEU A 248 -2.52 -14.14 -12.90
N ARG A 249 -3.43 -13.55 -13.69
CA ARG A 249 -3.58 -13.81 -15.13
C ARG A 249 -2.27 -13.64 -15.91
N ASP A 250 -1.53 -12.58 -15.66
CA ASP A 250 -0.28 -12.25 -16.33
C ASP A 250 0.94 -12.26 -15.36
N CYS A 251 0.78 -12.85 -14.18
CA CYS A 251 1.81 -12.95 -13.17
C CYS A 251 2.85 -14.03 -13.51
N ARG A 252 4.13 -13.65 -13.52
CA ARG A 252 5.26 -14.56 -13.79
C ARG A 252 5.97 -15.04 -12.52
N ALA A 253 5.62 -14.45 -11.38
CA ALA A 253 6.22 -14.76 -10.09
C ALA A 253 5.72 -16.10 -9.54
N ARG A 254 6.46 -16.67 -8.59
CA ARG A 254 5.99 -17.83 -7.82
C ARG A 254 4.77 -17.45 -7.00
N VAL A 255 3.73 -18.28 -7.05
CA VAL A 255 2.45 -18.02 -6.37
C VAL A 255 2.35 -18.83 -5.07
N LEU A 256 1.87 -18.19 -4.01
CA LEU A 256 1.44 -18.81 -2.76
C LEU A 256 -0.02 -18.42 -2.48
N ARG A 257 -0.89 -19.41 -2.46
CA ARG A 257 -2.33 -19.26 -2.21
C ARG A 257 -2.62 -19.48 -0.74
N CYS A 258 -3.09 -18.42 -0.09
CA CYS A 258 -3.50 -18.44 1.32
C CYS A 258 -5.02 -18.63 1.42
N GLY A 259 -5.48 -19.49 2.34
CA GLY A 259 -6.90 -19.68 2.63
C GLY A 259 -7.16 -20.03 4.08
N VAL A 260 -8.35 -19.71 4.58
CA VAL A 260 -8.80 -20.06 5.93
C VAL A 260 -9.82 -21.17 5.84
N VAL A 261 -9.68 -22.24 6.62
CA VAL A 261 -10.62 -23.38 6.64
C VAL A 261 -12.07 -22.90 6.67
N GLY A 262 -12.88 -23.39 5.73
CA GLY A 262 -14.26 -22.94 5.50
C GLY A 262 -14.36 -21.59 4.76
N GLY A 263 -13.30 -21.11 4.10
CA GLY A 263 -13.30 -19.91 3.27
C GLY A 263 -13.79 -20.12 1.83
N GLY A 264 -13.79 -21.37 1.37
CA GLY A 264 -14.31 -21.74 0.04
C GLY A 264 -13.24 -22.01 -1.02
N ALA A 265 -11.96 -21.75 -0.75
CA ALA A 265 -10.89 -22.08 -1.68
C ALA A 265 -10.78 -23.60 -1.92
N SER A 266 -10.66 -23.99 -3.19
CA SER A 266 -10.50 -25.41 -3.57
C SER A 266 -9.06 -25.90 -3.47
N HIS A 267 -8.11 -24.98 -3.50
CA HIS A 267 -6.68 -25.27 -3.40
C HIS A 267 -5.94 -24.12 -2.68
N VAL A 268 -5.20 -24.48 -1.64
CA VAL A 268 -4.36 -23.55 -0.88
C VAL A 268 -2.97 -24.14 -0.65
N ASP A 269 -1.95 -23.30 -0.73
CA ASP A 269 -0.57 -23.64 -0.42
C ASP A 269 -0.28 -23.37 1.08
N VAL A 270 -1.00 -22.42 1.67
CA VAL A 270 -0.84 -21.98 3.07
C VAL A 270 -2.24 -21.83 3.69
N GLU A 271 -2.45 -22.48 4.81
CA GLU A 271 -3.78 -22.60 5.43
C GLU A 271 -3.80 -22.11 6.88
N ALA A 272 -4.88 -21.46 7.27
CA ALA A 272 -5.18 -21.17 8.67
C ALA A 272 -6.46 -21.85 9.14
N SER A 273 -6.46 -22.36 10.37
CA SER A 273 -7.65 -22.81 11.10
C SER A 273 -7.83 -21.96 12.34
N VAL A 274 -9.02 -21.39 12.53
CA VAL A 274 -9.38 -20.72 13.78
C VAL A 274 -9.81 -21.78 14.78
N LEU A 275 -8.99 -22.04 15.79
CA LEU A 275 -9.25 -23.04 16.83
C LEU A 275 -10.09 -22.45 17.97
N GLU A 276 -9.89 -21.17 18.27
CA GLU A 276 -10.60 -20.44 19.31
C GLU A 276 -10.70 -18.97 18.93
N ALA A 277 -11.86 -18.35 19.20
CA ALA A 277 -12.08 -16.91 19.02
C ALA A 277 -12.68 -16.33 20.31
N ARG A 278 -12.05 -15.27 20.83
CA ARG A 278 -12.49 -14.49 21.99
C ARG A 278 -12.44 -13.01 21.69
N ILE A 279 -13.12 -12.20 22.49
CA ILE A 279 -12.93 -10.75 22.43
C ILE A 279 -11.44 -10.47 22.74
N GLY A 280 -10.79 -9.76 21.83
CA GLY A 280 -9.38 -9.37 21.95
C GLY A 280 -8.36 -10.42 21.53
N SER A 281 -8.71 -11.68 21.28
CA SER A 281 -7.74 -12.68 20.84
C SER A 281 -8.34 -13.84 20.06
N MET A 282 -7.48 -14.54 19.30
CA MET A 282 -7.82 -15.83 18.69
C MET A 282 -6.62 -16.79 18.74
N LEU A 283 -6.92 -18.07 18.80
CA LEU A 283 -5.94 -19.15 18.66
C LEU A 283 -6.01 -19.66 17.22
N LEU A 284 -4.92 -19.54 16.50
CA LEU A 284 -4.79 -20.01 15.12
C LEU A 284 -3.83 -21.18 15.02
N ARG A 285 -4.18 -22.14 14.18
CA ARG A 285 -3.24 -23.10 13.62
C ARG A 285 -2.94 -22.70 12.18
N LEU A 286 -1.66 -22.50 11.87
CA LEU A 286 -1.19 -22.17 10.53
C LEU A 286 -0.35 -23.32 9.99
N ARG A 287 -0.57 -23.69 8.73
CA ARG A 287 0.19 -24.70 7.99
C ARG A 287 0.70 -24.08 6.69
N GLY A 288 1.99 -24.22 6.44
CA GLY A 288 2.65 -23.66 5.26
C GLY A 288 4.05 -24.22 5.05
N PRO A 289 4.89 -23.55 4.27
CA PRO A 289 6.27 -23.99 3.99
C PRO A 289 7.14 -24.16 5.25
N TRP A 290 6.79 -23.52 6.34
CA TRP A 290 7.42 -23.66 7.67
C TRP A 290 6.96 -24.89 8.47
N GLY A 291 6.05 -25.69 7.93
CA GLY A 291 5.35 -26.76 8.62
C GLY A 291 4.09 -26.26 9.32
N GLU A 292 3.76 -26.83 10.48
CA GLU A 292 2.60 -26.41 11.28
C GLU A 292 3.03 -25.65 12.52
N VAL A 293 2.29 -24.58 12.86
CA VAL A 293 2.44 -23.78 14.06
C VAL A 293 1.07 -23.46 14.65
N THR A 294 1.02 -23.33 15.97
CA THR A 294 -0.16 -22.83 16.70
C THR A 294 0.26 -21.60 17.49
N ALA A 295 -0.45 -20.50 17.33
CA ALA A 295 -0.17 -19.24 18.00
C ALA A 295 -1.46 -18.58 18.48
N ARG A 296 -1.42 -17.96 19.67
CA ARG A 296 -2.47 -17.06 20.15
C ARG A 296 -2.12 -15.63 19.73
N LEU A 297 -3.02 -15.04 18.96
CA LEU A 297 -2.88 -13.67 18.46
C LEU A 297 -3.74 -12.74 19.32
N PRO A 298 -3.24 -11.60 19.78
CA PRO A 298 -4.02 -10.58 20.50
C PRO A 298 -4.82 -9.68 19.53
N VAL A 299 -5.43 -10.28 18.52
CA VAL A 299 -6.33 -9.65 17.56
C VAL A 299 -7.52 -10.58 17.30
N MET A 300 -8.63 -10.02 16.85
CA MET A 300 -9.87 -10.78 16.66
C MET A 300 -10.41 -10.68 15.25
N GLY A 301 -11.34 -11.57 14.92
CA GLY A 301 -12.10 -11.58 13.68
C GLY A 301 -11.48 -12.46 12.59
N ARG A 302 -12.34 -13.23 11.89
CA ARG A 302 -11.93 -14.15 10.82
C ARG A 302 -11.10 -13.45 9.73
N HIS A 303 -11.43 -12.20 9.37
CA HIS A 303 -10.66 -11.42 8.43
C HIS A 303 -9.22 -11.18 8.90
N ASN A 304 -8.99 -11.04 10.23
CA ASN A 304 -7.65 -10.92 10.77
C ASN A 304 -6.93 -12.28 10.82
N ALA A 305 -7.63 -13.41 10.81
CA ALA A 305 -6.98 -14.71 10.60
C ALA A 305 -6.37 -14.78 9.18
N THR A 306 -7.10 -14.32 8.16
CA THR A 306 -6.58 -14.21 6.78
C THR A 306 -5.41 -13.22 6.70
N ASN A 307 -5.56 -12.03 7.30
CA ASN A 307 -4.50 -11.02 7.32
C ASN A 307 -3.21 -11.53 7.99
N ALA A 308 -3.34 -12.23 9.14
CA ALA A 308 -2.22 -12.82 9.86
C ALA A 308 -1.55 -13.97 9.09
N LEU A 309 -2.35 -14.83 8.44
CA LEU A 309 -1.84 -15.89 7.57
C LEU A 309 -1.01 -15.32 6.43
N GLN A 310 -1.54 -14.32 5.73
CA GLN A 310 -0.85 -13.65 4.63
C GLN A 310 0.41 -12.92 5.10
N ALA A 311 0.34 -12.25 6.25
CA ALA A 311 1.51 -11.59 6.84
C ALA A 311 2.61 -12.57 7.26
N ALA A 312 2.25 -13.71 7.87
CA ALA A 312 3.18 -14.78 8.22
C ALA A 312 3.83 -15.39 6.96
N THR A 313 3.03 -15.59 5.90
CA THR A 313 3.52 -16.09 4.59
C THR A 313 4.51 -15.10 3.98
N ALA A 314 4.23 -13.81 4.04
CA ALA A 314 5.11 -12.76 3.56
C ALA A 314 6.41 -12.68 4.38
N ALA A 315 6.32 -12.72 5.71
CA ALA A 315 7.47 -12.70 6.60
C ALA A 315 8.40 -13.90 6.34
N TRP A 316 7.83 -15.11 6.21
CA TRP A 316 8.59 -16.31 5.81
C TRP A 316 9.30 -16.12 4.47
N THR A 317 8.58 -15.62 3.47
CA THR A 317 9.14 -15.36 2.13
C THR A 317 10.28 -14.35 2.18
N LEU A 318 10.21 -13.38 3.10
CA LEU A 318 11.24 -12.36 3.32
C LEU A 318 12.38 -12.84 4.23
N GLY A 319 12.33 -14.06 4.75
CA GLY A 319 13.42 -14.72 5.47
C GLY A 319 13.26 -14.84 6.98
N ALA A 320 12.06 -14.58 7.53
CA ALA A 320 11.76 -14.88 8.92
C ALA A 320 11.73 -16.41 9.14
N THR A 321 12.20 -16.88 10.30
CA THR A 321 12.16 -18.30 10.68
C THR A 321 10.78 -18.69 11.22
N LYS A 322 10.55 -19.98 11.40
CA LYS A 322 9.33 -20.48 12.05
C LYS A 322 9.18 -19.93 13.48
N GLU A 323 10.25 -19.87 14.20
CA GLU A 323 10.33 -19.37 15.57
C GLU A 323 10.01 -17.88 15.64
N ASP A 324 10.55 -17.09 14.70
CA ASP A 324 10.25 -15.65 14.57
C ASP A 324 8.76 -15.42 14.30
N ILE A 325 8.17 -16.22 13.41
CA ILE A 325 6.74 -16.14 13.08
C ILE A 325 5.89 -16.41 14.32
N VAL A 326 6.19 -17.48 15.08
CA VAL A 326 5.42 -17.83 16.29
C VAL A 326 5.54 -16.73 17.35
N ALA A 327 6.76 -16.26 17.60
CA ALA A 327 7.01 -15.20 18.58
C ALA A 327 6.33 -13.88 18.16
N GLY A 328 6.46 -13.52 16.88
CA GLY A 328 5.86 -12.29 16.35
C GLY A 328 4.33 -12.33 16.34
N LEU A 329 3.71 -13.46 15.98
CA LEU A 329 2.25 -13.62 16.01
C LEU A 329 1.67 -13.43 17.41
N ALA A 330 2.38 -13.87 18.45
CA ALA A 330 1.94 -13.72 19.84
C ALA A 330 1.96 -12.27 20.36
N THR A 331 2.73 -11.40 19.70
CA THR A 331 2.89 -9.99 20.09
C THR A 331 2.25 -9.00 19.09
N LEU A 332 1.56 -9.50 18.06
CA LEU A 332 0.89 -8.64 17.08
C LEU A 332 -0.08 -7.67 17.75
N SER A 333 -0.08 -6.45 17.29
CA SER A 333 -1.10 -5.45 17.63
C SER A 333 -1.85 -5.00 16.38
N ALA A 334 -3.15 -4.79 16.52
CA ALA A 334 -3.94 -4.20 15.45
C ALA A 334 -3.43 -2.78 15.15
N PRO A 335 -3.45 -2.34 13.88
CA PRO A 335 -3.18 -0.93 13.59
C PRO A 335 -4.24 -0.04 14.26
N PRO A 336 -3.90 1.23 14.60
CA PRO A 336 -4.87 2.16 15.15
C PRO A 336 -6.16 2.23 14.32
N GLY A 337 -7.31 2.21 14.99
CA GLY A 337 -8.62 2.22 14.34
C GLY A 337 -8.97 0.94 13.56
N ARG A 338 -8.41 -0.23 13.88
CA ARG A 338 -8.75 -1.52 13.27
C ARG A 338 -9.12 -2.54 14.35
N LEU A 339 -10.41 -2.53 14.77
CA LEU A 339 -10.89 -3.25 15.95
C LEU A 339 -10.03 -2.98 17.18
N GLU A 340 -9.55 -1.74 17.29
CA GLU A 340 -8.68 -1.29 18.37
C GLU A 340 -9.45 -1.20 19.68
N PRO A 341 -9.02 -1.89 20.75
CA PRO A 341 -9.63 -1.74 22.05
C PRO A 341 -9.39 -0.34 22.62
N ALA A 342 -10.47 0.40 22.89
CA ALA A 342 -10.44 1.71 23.58
C ALA A 342 -10.64 1.58 25.08
N THR A 343 -11.00 0.39 25.58
CA THR A 343 -11.11 0.06 27.00
C THR A 343 -10.27 -1.15 27.34
N ASN A 344 -9.94 -1.32 28.63
CA ASN A 344 -9.41 -2.61 29.10
C ASN A 344 -10.44 -3.71 28.80
N LEU A 345 -10.00 -4.80 28.16
CA LEU A 345 -10.88 -5.92 27.79
C LEU A 345 -11.40 -6.72 29.01
N ASP A 346 -10.81 -6.53 30.20
CA ASP A 346 -11.30 -7.07 31.48
C ASP A 346 -12.45 -6.24 32.08
N ALA A 347 -12.81 -5.10 31.48
CA ALA A 347 -13.94 -4.28 31.91
C ALA A 347 -15.28 -5.00 31.64
N PRO A 348 -16.38 -4.62 32.35
CA PRO A 348 -17.69 -5.24 32.14
C PRO A 348 -18.26 -5.03 30.71
N PHE A 349 -17.68 -4.15 29.93
CA PHE A 349 -17.97 -3.95 28.51
C PHE A 349 -16.68 -3.59 27.76
N ALA A 350 -16.61 -3.98 26.50
CA ALA A 350 -15.53 -3.60 25.60
C ALA A 350 -15.98 -2.47 24.65
N VAL A 351 -15.13 -1.48 24.47
CA VAL A 351 -15.28 -0.47 23.40
C VAL A 351 -14.19 -0.71 22.39
N LEU A 352 -14.61 -0.88 21.13
CA LEU A 352 -13.71 -1.13 20.01
C LEU A 352 -13.86 -0.01 18.97
N VAL A 353 -12.76 0.49 18.45
CA VAL A 353 -12.72 1.50 17.39
C VAL A 353 -12.34 0.85 16.08
N ASP A 354 -13.12 1.12 15.02
CA ASP A 354 -12.82 0.62 13.67
C ASP A 354 -13.02 1.71 12.62
N TYR A 355 -12.24 1.64 11.57
CA TYR A 355 -12.27 2.55 10.43
C TYR A 355 -13.33 2.16 9.37
N ALA A 356 -14.15 1.16 9.62
CA ALA A 356 -15.18 0.70 8.70
C ALA A 356 -16.08 1.86 8.25
N HIS A 357 -16.04 2.20 6.97
CA HIS A 357 -16.77 3.33 6.38
C HIS A 357 -17.56 2.93 5.12
N THR A 358 -17.62 1.64 4.82
CA THR A 358 -18.47 1.02 3.80
C THR A 358 -19.40 0.00 4.44
N ASP A 359 -20.51 -0.34 3.79
CA ASP A 359 -21.45 -1.36 4.23
C ASP A 359 -20.79 -2.74 4.37
N ASP A 360 -19.95 -3.14 3.41
CA ASP A 360 -19.18 -4.38 3.46
C ASP A 360 -18.18 -4.42 4.64
N ALA A 361 -17.41 -3.34 4.84
CA ALA A 361 -16.48 -3.26 5.96
C ALA A 361 -17.21 -3.33 7.31
N LEU A 362 -18.33 -2.62 7.46
CA LEU A 362 -19.14 -2.64 8.68
C LEU A 362 -19.71 -4.05 8.93
N LEU A 363 -20.24 -4.70 7.89
CA LEU A 363 -20.73 -6.07 7.97
C LEU A 363 -19.66 -7.05 8.45
N ASN A 364 -18.46 -6.95 7.89
CA ASN A 364 -17.32 -7.81 8.26
C ASN A 364 -16.92 -7.61 9.73
N VAL A 365 -16.90 -6.37 10.22
CA VAL A 365 -16.62 -6.06 11.63
C VAL A 365 -17.69 -6.66 12.54
N LEU A 366 -18.98 -6.42 12.25
CA LEU A 366 -20.06 -6.90 13.10
C LEU A 366 -20.16 -8.43 13.12
N ARG A 367 -19.98 -9.08 11.97
CA ARG A 367 -19.89 -10.54 11.87
C ARG A 367 -18.71 -11.13 12.61
N ALA A 368 -17.59 -10.40 12.68
CA ALA A 368 -16.43 -10.84 13.43
C ALA A 368 -16.64 -10.76 14.96
N LEU A 369 -17.42 -9.77 15.41
CA LEU A 369 -17.67 -9.54 16.84
C LEU A 369 -18.78 -10.43 17.39
N ARG A 370 -19.83 -10.69 16.61
CA ARG A 370 -21.02 -11.45 17.07
C ARG A 370 -20.70 -12.80 17.71
N PRO A 371 -19.86 -13.67 17.12
CA PRO A 371 -19.50 -14.96 17.73
C PRO A 371 -18.66 -14.86 19.00
N ALA A 372 -18.02 -13.71 19.24
CA ALA A 372 -17.17 -13.48 20.42
C ALA A 372 -17.94 -12.96 21.63
N LEU A 373 -19.24 -12.61 21.46
CA LEU A 373 -20.08 -12.14 22.56
C LEU A 373 -20.42 -13.30 23.51
N PRO A 374 -20.43 -13.05 24.83
CA PRO A 374 -20.93 -14.03 25.80
C PRO A 374 -22.45 -14.23 25.60
N PRO A 375 -23.02 -15.35 26.09
CA PRO A 375 -24.46 -15.57 26.08
C PRO A 375 -25.21 -14.37 26.72
N GLY A 376 -26.21 -13.83 25.97
CA GLY A 376 -26.96 -12.64 26.38
C GLY A 376 -26.24 -11.29 26.20
N GLY A 377 -25.01 -11.31 25.69
CA GLY A 377 -24.26 -10.10 25.38
C GLY A 377 -24.90 -9.28 24.27
N LYS A 378 -24.82 -7.94 24.39
CA LYS A 378 -25.33 -6.98 23.41
C LYS A 378 -24.19 -6.37 22.62
N LEU A 379 -24.37 -6.25 21.31
CA LEU A 379 -23.50 -5.48 20.42
C LEU A 379 -24.18 -4.14 20.12
N ILE A 380 -23.51 -3.04 20.43
CA ILE A 380 -24.02 -1.69 20.18
C ILE A 380 -23.10 -1.03 19.15
N THR A 381 -23.66 -0.61 18.03
CA THR A 381 -22.90 0.02 16.94
C THR A 381 -23.17 1.52 16.90
N VAL A 382 -22.09 2.30 17.00
CA VAL A 382 -22.11 3.75 16.77
C VAL A 382 -21.32 4.04 15.53
N PHE A 383 -21.94 4.61 14.49
CA PHE A 383 -21.26 4.92 13.24
C PHE A 383 -21.79 6.22 12.63
N GLY A 384 -21.03 6.79 11.71
CA GLY A 384 -21.42 7.93 10.92
C GLY A 384 -20.93 7.80 9.47
N CYS A 385 -21.62 8.46 8.55
CA CYS A 385 -21.24 8.53 7.14
C CYS A 385 -20.86 9.97 6.81
N GLY A 386 -19.58 10.29 6.97
CA GLY A 386 -19.05 11.62 6.70
C GLY A 386 -18.99 11.97 5.22
N GLY A 387 -19.21 13.26 4.91
CA GLY A 387 -19.09 13.80 3.56
C GLY A 387 -20.26 13.47 2.64
N ASP A 388 -20.21 14.06 1.43
CA ASP A 388 -21.29 13.96 0.43
C ASP A 388 -20.88 13.22 -0.85
N ARG A 389 -19.75 12.48 -0.83
CA ARG A 389 -19.24 11.77 -2.01
C ARG A 389 -20.17 10.62 -2.43
N ASP A 390 -20.53 9.75 -1.50
CA ASP A 390 -21.48 8.64 -1.73
C ASP A 390 -22.57 8.64 -0.65
N ARG A 391 -23.69 9.27 -0.96
CA ARG A 391 -24.87 9.29 -0.09
C ARG A 391 -25.60 7.95 -0.07
N SER A 392 -25.45 7.13 -1.13
CA SER A 392 -26.17 5.86 -1.29
C SER A 392 -25.71 4.79 -0.27
N LYS A 393 -24.51 4.92 0.28
CA LYS A 393 -24.00 4.00 1.31
C LYS A 393 -24.71 4.16 2.68
N ARG A 394 -25.29 5.34 2.96
CA ARG A 394 -25.92 5.63 4.27
C ARG A 394 -27.03 4.65 4.64
N PRO A 395 -28.06 4.42 3.77
CA PRO A 395 -29.11 3.45 4.07
C PRO A 395 -28.59 2.01 4.12
N ARG A 396 -27.59 1.64 3.29
CA ARG A 396 -26.99 0.29 3.31
C ARG A 396 -26.26 0.04 4.63
N MET A 397 -25.45 0.99 5.09
CA MET A 397 -24.77 0.89 6.39
C MET A 397 -25.76 0.83 7.55
N ALA A 398 -26.84 1.62 7.50
CA ALA A 398 -27.89 1.57 8.52
C ALA A 398 -28.58 0.21 8.56
N ALA A 399 -28.89 -0.39 7.41
CA ALA A 399 -29.47 -1.74 7.32
C ALA A 399 -28.54 -2.78 7.94
N VAL A 400 -27.26 -2.76 7.58
CA VAL A 400 -26.23 -3.66 8.14
C VAL A 400 -26.13 -3.52 9.67
N ALA A 401 -26.08 -2.29 10.17
CA ALA A 401 -26.01 -2.05 11.61
C ALA A 401 -27.28 -2.56 12.32
N SER A 402 -28.47 -2.33 11.76
CA SER A 402 -29.74 -2.78 12.33
C SER A 402 -29.87 -4.29 12.38
N GLU A 403 -29.32 -5.02 11.37
CA GLU A 403 -29.44 -6.47 11.28
C GLU A 403 -28.42 -7.20 12.17
N HIS A 404 -27.24 -6.59 12.36
CA HIS A 404 -26.10 -7.30 12.95
C HIS A 404 -25.65 -6.75 14.32
N SER A 405 -26.30 -5.70 14.87
CA SER A 405 -26.01 -5.15 16.20
C SER A 405 -26.83 -5.80 17.31
#